data_92073599618a1b98aada189dcb31ed9c
#
_entry.id   92073599618a1b98aada189dcb31ed9c
#
_cell.length_a   1.000
_cell.length_b   1.000
_cell.length_c   1.000
_cell.angle_alpha   90.00
_cell.angle_beta   90.00
_cell.angle_gamma   90.00
#
_symmetry.space_group_name_H-M   'P 1'
#
loop_
_entity.id
_entity.type
_entity.pdbx_description
1 polymer ?
#
loop_
_entity_poly.entity_id
_entity_poly.type
_entity_poly.pdbx_seq_one_letter_code
_entity_poly.pdbx_strand_id
1 'polypeptide(L)'
;RAATADAWLNLLLTASMYTALRFQRDEQMRWLYMTFAFSALGFLTKGPIAVLVPVTVTLIHCIFLRRTSAWLRGVFSPPGILIFAVIAGPWYALRTAEEGRAFIDGFFLLHNVGRFQGPMQGHAGSLLYYVPIVLMAVFPFTAIAIRVLIRFRAYWQDQTSRFLLLWFLFVLSFFSLSGTKLPHYILYGLPPLFLLMARELESFKFYRWVFAPAVVMFGLLIFLPEFLEVAASKIHNPLQEALWVGADLSFAVSYRIWLVFAVVLCLSMTIRFWLPARFIALSIGLVLPFTVGFWVVPKVGAIQQQPIKQAATMVRQHGWPAARLDLHLPSFSVYAEQMVQKRSLHPGD
;
A
#
# COMPACT_ATOMS: atom_id res chain seq x y z
N ARG A 1 0.73 14.25 -7.05
CA ARG A 1 0.95 13.41 -5.87
C ARG A 1 -0.32 12.62 -5.60
N ALA A 2 -0.25 11.30 -5.62
CA ALA A 2 -1.40 10.46 -5.26
C ALA A 2 -1.48 10.37 -3.72
N ALA A 3 -2.42 11.08 -3.12
CA ALA A 3 -2.80 10.87 -1.73
C ALA A 3 -3.86 9.76 -1.70
N THR A 4 -3.47 8.55 -1.36
CA THR A 4 -4.40 7.43 -1.30
C THR A 4 -4.85 7.17 0.14
N ALA A 5 -6.11 6.78 0.30
CA ALA A 5 -6.67 6.37 1.59
C ALA A 5 -5.88 5.18 2.21
N ASP A 6 -5.20 4.39 1.38
CA ASP A 6 -4.41 3.24 1.81
C ASP A 6 -3.24 3.60 2.72
N ALA A 7 -2.59 4.77 2.51
CA ALA A 7 -1.50 5.21 3.38
C ALA A 7 -2.01 5.52 4.81
N TRP A 8 -3.14 6.25 4.90
CA TRP A 8 -3.79 6.53 6.17
C TRP A 8 -4.31 5.27 6.85
N LEU A 9 -4.96 4.38 6.09
CA LEU A 9 -5.43 3.13 6.64
C LEU A 9 -4.26 2.28 7.18
N ASN A 10 -3.14 2.19 6.45
CA ASN A 10 -1.99 1.41 6.89
C ASN A 10 -1.37 1.96 8.19
N LEU A 11 -1.30 3.30 8.32
CA LEU A 11 -0.86 3.95 9.55
C LEU A 11 -1.80 3.62 10.72
N LEU A 12 -3.10 3.83 10.54
CA LEU A 12 -4.11 3.63 11.59
C LEU A 12 -4.24 2.16 11.98
N LEU A 13 -4.16 1.25 11.00
CA LEU A 13 -4.16 -0.17 11.24
C LEU A 13 -2.91 -0.60 12.01
N THR A 14 -1.74 -0.09 11.65
CA THR A 14 -0.49 -0.37 12.38
C THR A 14 -0.55 0.14 13.82
N ALA A 15 -1.09 1.34 14.04
CA ALA A 15 -1.30 1.91 15.38
C ALA A 15 -2.31 1.07 16.18
N SER A 16 -3.42 0.63 15.57
CA SER A 16 -4.39 -0.25 16.21
C SER A 16 -3.77 -1.59 16.60
N MET A 17 -2.99 -2.22 15.72
CA MET A 17 -2.33 -3.49 15.99
C MET A 17 -1.26 -3.36 17.09
N TYR A 18 -0.49 -2.26 17.08
CA TYR A 18 0.47 -1.99 18.14
C TYR A 18 -0.21 -1.82 19.51
N THR A 19 -1.25 -1.01 19.57
CA THR A 19 -1.97 -0.77 20.84
C THR A 19 -2.70 -2.03 21.32
N ALA A 20 -3.24 -2.85 20.41
CA ALA A 20 -3.82 -4.14 20.74
C ALA A 20 -2.79 -5.12 21.33
N LEU A 21 -1.59 -5.18 20.75
CA LEU A 21 -0.49 -5.99 21.29
C LEU A 21 -0.06 -5.49 22.68
N ARG A 22 0.03 -4.16 22.86
CA ARG A 22 0.35 -3.54 24.16
C ARG A 22 -0.71 -3.87 25.20
N PHE A 23 -2.00 -3.83 24.84
CA PHE A 23 -3.08 -4.22 25.73
C PHE A 23 -2.96 -5.69 26.15
N GLN A 24 -2.66 -6.59 25.23
CA GLN A 24 -2.50 -8.02 25.55
C GLN A 24 -1.31 -8.31 26.47
N ARG A 25 -0.30 -7.43 26.48
CA ARG A 25 0.91 -7.58 27.33
C ARG A 25 0.77 -6.89 28.68
N ASP A 26 0.31 -5.64 28.66
CA ASP A 26 0.37 -4.74 29.81
C ASP A 26 -0.98 -4.69 30.54
N GLU A 27 -2.07 -5.19 29.93
CA GLU A 27 -3.46 -5.20 30.42
C GLU A 27 -4.02 -3.80 30.81
N GLN A 28 -3.35 -2.72 30.37
CA GLN A 28 -3.76 -1.36 30.67
C GLN A 28 -4.88 -0.90 29.72
N MET A 29 -6.00 -0.45 30.28
CA MET A 29 -7.20 -0.06 29.55
C MET A 29 -6.96 1.07 28.53
N ARG A 30 -5.99 1.96 28.78
CA ARG A 30 -5.62 3.01 27.81
C ARG A 30 -5.28 2.44 26.44
N TRP A 31 -4.56 1.32 26.39
CA TRP A 31 -4.17 0.68 25.13
C TRP A 31 -5.38 0.08 24.40
N LEU A 32 -6.33 -0.48 25.15
CA LEU A 32 -7.59 -0.96 24.59
C LEU A 32 -8.38 0.19 23.95
N TYR A 33 -8.54 1.30 24.66
CA TYR A 33 -9.28 2.47 24.17
C TYR A 33 -8.62 3.10 22.94
N MET A 34 -7.29 3.17 22.92
CA MET A 34 -6.53 3.60 21.72
C MET A 34 -6.73 2.64 20.55
N THR A 35 -6.83 1.33 20.78
CA THR A 35 -7.15 0.34 19.72
C THR A 35 -8.50 0.65 19.09
N PHE A 36 -9.53 0.92 19.90
CA PHE A 36 -10.84 1.29 19.39
C PHE A 36 -10.81 2.61 18.61
N ALA A 37 -10.11 3.62 19.13
CA ALA A 37 -9.98 4.91 18.46
C ALA A 37 -9.30 4.80 17.09
N PHE A 38 -8.15 4.10 17.00
CA PHE A 38 -7.45 3.91 15.73
C PHE A 38 -8.25 3.03 14.77
N SER A 39 -8.95 2.01 15.26
CA SER A 39 -9.84 1.19 14.43
C SER A 39 -11.01 2.00 13.89
N ALA A 40 -11.61 2.90 14.68
CA ALA A 40 -12.70 3.79 14.27
C ALA A 40 -12.24 4.79 13.19
N LEU A 41 -11.08 5.42 13.38
CA LEU A 41 -10.47 6.30 12.36
C LEU A 41 -10.13 5.54 11.07
N GLY A 42 -9.60 4.33 11.20
CA GLY A 42 -9.35 3.44 10.06
C GLY A 42 -10.65 3.05 9.34
N PHE A 43 -11.72 2.80 10.10
CA PHE A 43 -13.04 2.48 9.56
C PHE A 43 -13.62 3.66 8.76
N LEU A 44 -13.44 4.89 9.21
CA LEU A 44 -13.77 6.10 8.45
C LEU A 44 -12.95 6.22 7.16
N THR A 45 -11.71 5.70 7.17
CA THR A 45 -10.80 5.84 6.02
C THR A 45 -11.16 4.86 4.89
N LYS A 46 -11.45 3.59 5.20
CA LYS A 46 -11.68 2.54 4.18
C LYS A 46 -12.69 1.46 4.60
N GLY A 47 -13.38 1.63 5.72
CA GLY A 47 -14.45 0.74 6.16
C GLY A 47 -13.98 -0.53 6.87
N PRO A 48 -14.71 -1.67 6.71
CA PRO A 48 -14.65 -2.84 7.59
C PRO A 48 -13.28 -3.49 7.77
N ILE A 49 -12.38 -3.39 6.82
CA ILE A 49 -11.04 -4.00 6.89
C ILE A 49 -10.22 -3.48 8.09
N ALA A 50 -10.44 -2.22 8.49
CA ALA A 50 -9.77 -1.61 9.63
C ALA A 50 -10.15 -2.24 10.99
N VAL A 51 -11.27 -2.92 11.05
CA VAL A 51 -11.76 -3.66 12.23
C VAL A 51 -11.48 -5.15 12.07
N LEU A 52 -11.69 -5.68 10.87
CA LEU A 52 -11.53 -7.11 10.59
C LEU A 52 -10.13 -7.61 10.94
N VAL A 53 -9.09 -6.87 10.52
CA VAL A 53 -7.70 -7.30 10.76
C VAL A 53 -7.37 -7.32 12.26
N PRO A 54 -7.56 -6.25 13.05
CA PRO A 54 -7.27 -6.29 14.48
C PRO A 54 -8.09 -7.34 15.23
N VAL A 55 -9.39 -7.43 14.97
CA VAL A 55 -10.29 -8.37 15.65
C VAL A 55 -9.84 -9.81 15.38
N THR A 56 -9.62 -10.17 14.12
CA THR A 56 -9.28 -11.56 13.76
C THR A 56 -7.88 -11.94 14.24
N VAL A 57 -6.88 -11.10 14.01
CA VAL A 57 -5.50 -11.39 14.40
C VAL A 57 -5.36 -11.49 15.93
N THR A 58 -5.99 -10.57 16.67
CA THR A 58 -5.94 -10.60 18.13
C THR A 58 -6.70 -11.79 18.69
N LEU A 59 -7.83 -12.21 18.07
CA LEU A 59 -8.56 -13.43 18.44
C LEU A 59 -7.67 -14.64 18.27
N ILE A 60 -7.11 -14.85 17.07
CA ILE A 60 -6.27 -16.01 16.80
C ILE A 60 -5.07 -16.03 17.77
N HIS A 61 -4.43 -14.89 18.01
CA HIS A 61 -3.33 -14.82 18.97
C HIS A 61 -3.76 -15.16 20.40
N CYS A 62 -4.95 -14.69 20.86
CA CYS A 62 -5.48 -15.01 22.17
C CYS A 62 -5.91 -16.48 22.31
N ILE A 63 -6.32 -17.14 21.23
CA ILE A 63 -6.55 -18.60 21.21
C ILE A 63 -5.24 -19.34 21.54
N PHE A 64 -4.12 -18.98 20.90
CA PHE A 64 -2.80 -19.56 21.20
C PHE A 64 -2.31 -19.26 22.61
N LEU A 65 -2.71 -18.13 23.19
CA LEU A 65 -2.39 -17.77 24.57
C LEU A 65 -3.36 -18.38 25.60
N ARG A 66 -4.42 -19.07 25.17
CA ARG A 66 -5.52 -19.55 26.00
C ARG A 66 -6.21 -18.44 26.82
N ARG A 67 -6.32 -17.23 26.24
CA ARG A 67 -6.90 -16.01 26.85
C ARG A 67 -8.14 -15.50 26.11
N THR A 68 -8.93 -16.38 25.51
CA THR A 68 -10.13 -16.01 24.72
C THR A 68 -11.18 -15.25 25.52
N SER A 69 -11.37 -15.60 26.81
CA SER A 69 -12.31 -14.88 27.69
C SER A 69 -11.88 -13.45 27.96
N ALA A 70 -10.58 -13.20 28.10
CA ALA A 70 -10.03 -11.84 28.22
C ALA A 70 -10.21 -11.04 26.93
N TRP A 71 -10.01 -11.70 25.79
CA TRP A 71 -10.25 -11.09 24.47
C TRP A 71 -11.74 -10.70 24.30
N LEU A 72 -12.69 -11.58 24.64
CA LEU A 72 -14.11 -11.28 24.56
C LEU A 72 -14.46 -10.06 25.44
N ARG A 73 -13.99 -10.02 26.69
CA ARG A 73 -14.20 -8.84 27.57
C ARG A 73 -13.60 -7.57 27.00
N GLY A 74 -12.47 -7.65 26.31
CA GLY A 74 -11.85 -6.51 25.64
C GLY A 74 -12.69 -6.02 24.46
N VAL A 75 -13.04 -6.90 23.53
CA VAL A 75 -13.82 -6.55 22.32
C VAL A 75 -15.20 -6.02 22.67
N PHE A 76 -15.87 -6.58 23.68
CA PHE A 76 -17.17 -6.13 24.14
C PHE A 76 -17.08 -5.08 25.28
N SER A 77 -15.95 -4.37 25.41
CA SER A 77 -15.81 -3.29 26.38
C SER A 77 -16.75 -2.12 26.05
N PRO A 78 -17.72 -1.80 26.94
CA PRO A 78 -18.67 -0.72 26.65
C PRO A 78 -18.01 0.65 26.39
N PRO A 79 -16.98 1.07 27.17
CA PRO A 79 -16.28 2.32 26.86
C PRO A 79 -15.54 2.27 25.49
N GLY A 80 -14.97 1.12 25.12
CA GLY A 80 -14.32 0.95 23.83
C GLY A 80 -15.32 1.07 22.67
N ILE A 81 -16.46 0.38 22.76
CA ILE A 81 -17.54 0.48 21.78
C ILE A 81 -18.08 1.91 21.69
N LEU A 82 -18.23 2.62 22.82
CA LEU A 82 -18.65 4.01 22.83
C LEU A 82 -17.65 4.90 22.09
N ILE A 83 -16.35 4.74 22.33
CA ILE A 83 -15.29 5.48 21.62
C ILE A 83 -15.41 5.24 20.10
N PHE A 84 -15.56 3.99 19.69
CA PHE A 84 -15.73 3.65 18.28
C PHE A 84 -17.00 4.30 17.70
N ALA A 85 -18.11 4.20 18.39
CA ALA A 85 -19.39 4.75 17.95
C ALA A 85 -19.36 6.28 17.86
N VAL A 86 -18.72 6.97 18.80
CA VAL A 86 -18.59 8.44 18.79
C VAL A 86 -17.71 8.91 17.64
N ILE A 87 -16.64 8.18 17.31
CA ILE A 87 -15.72 8.58 16.24
C ILE A 87 -16.29 8.23 14.85
N ALA A 88 -16.73 6.99 14.64
CA ALA A 88 -17.18 6.53 13.32
C ALA A 88 -18.69 6.78 13.08
N GLY A 89 -19.50 6.66 14.10
CA GLY A 89 -20.97 6.70 14.00
C GLY A 89 -21.55 7.92 13.30
N PRO A 90 -21.16 9.15 13.65
CA PRO A 90 -21.76 10.36 13.09
C PRO A 90 -21.72 10.43 11.56
N TRP A 91 -20.55 10.09 10.97
CA TRP A 91 -20.41 10.11 9.51
C TRP A 91 -21.29 9.06 8.82
N TYR A 92 -21.29 7.83 9.36
CA TYR A 92 -22.13 6.76 8.79
C TYR A 92 -23.61 7.01 8.97
N ALA A 93 -24.01 7.62 10.12
CA ALA A 93 -25.39 8.01 10.38
C ALA A 93 -25.85 9.09 9.39
N LEU A 94 -25.05 10.14 9.17
CA LEU A 94 -25.36 11.20 8.22
C LEU A 94 -25.49 10.65 6.79
N ARG A 95 -24.52 9.84 6.33
CA ARG A 95 -24.58 9.27 4.97
C ARG A 95 -25.77 8.33 4.79
N THR A 96 -26.10 7.53 5.80
CA THR A 96 -27.28 6.69 5.76
C THR A 96 -28.59 7.51 5.76
N ALA A 97 -28.62 8.63 6.48
CA ALA A 97 -29.77 9.53 6.47
C ALA A 97 -29.96 10.23 5.11
N GLU A 98 -28.85 10.59 4.42
CA GLU A 98 -28.91 11.27 3.12
C GLU A 98 -29.23 10.30 1.96
N GLU A 99 -28.57 9.16 1.91
CA GLU A 99 -28.63 8.23 0.77
C GLU A 99 -29.48 6.97 1.04
N GLY A 100 -29.86 6.74 2.29
CA GLY A 100 -30.66 5.61 2.70
C GLY A 100 -30.02 4.27 2.39
N ARG A 101 -30.82 3.37 1.85
CA ARG A 101 -30.39 2.00 1.52
C ARG A 101 -29.34 1.95 0.42
N ALA A 102 -29.32 2.92 -0.49
CA ALA A 102 -28.32 2.98 -1.55
C ALA A 102 -26.89 3.09 -1.03
N PHE A 103 -26.66 3.82 0.07
CA PHE A 103 -25.38 3.87 0.73
C PHE A 103 -24.97 2.52 1.30
N ILE A 104 -25.87 1.83 1.98
CA ILE A 104 -25.59 0.52 2.59
C ILE A 104 -25.26 -0.50 1.48
N ASP A 105 -26.08 -0.60 0.44
CA ASP A 105 -25.89 -1.53 -0.66
C ASP A 105 -24.62 -1.23 -1.45
N GLY A 106 -24.32 0.04 -1.70
CA GLY A 106 -23.12 0.46 -2.42
C GLY A 106 -21.85 0.25 -1.58
N PHE A 107 -21.81 0.80 -0.37
CA PHE A 107 -20.59 0.80 0.43
C PHE A 107 -20.30 -0.56 1.07
N PHE A 108 -21.26 -1.16 1.78
CA PHE A 108 -21.01 -2.41 2.50
C PHE A 108 -21.12 -3.64 1.60
N LEU A 109 -22.20 -3.75 0.81
CA LEU A 109 -22.42 -4.96 0.02
C LEU A 109 -21.59 -4.97 -1.24
N LEU A 110 -21.71 -3.98 -2.11
CA LEU A 110 -21.01 -3.99 -3.39
C LEU A 110 -19.51 -3.81 -3.23
N HIS A 111 -19.06 -2.75 -2.54
CA HIS A 111 -17.65 -2.41 -2.48
C HIS A 111 -16.83 -3.20 -1.45
N ASN A 112 -17.44 -3.86 -0.47
CA ASN A 112 -16.72 -4.70 0.48
C ASN A 112 -17.00 -6.18 0.25
N VAL A 113 -18.26 -6.64 0.36
CA VAL A 113 -18.60 -8.07 0.21
C VAL A 113 -18.46 -8.52 -1.25
N GLY A 114 -18.97 -7.74 -2.20
CA GLY A 114 -18.89 -8.06 -3.63
C GLY A 114 -17.45 -8.19 -4.15
N ARG A 115 -16.52 -7.34 -3.69
CA ARG A 115 -15.09 -7.45 -4.02
C ARG A 115 -14.44 -8.72 -3.48
N PHE A 116 -14.93 -9.23 -2.37
CA PHE A 116 -14.43 -10.49 -1.82
C PHE A 116 -14.97 -11.69 -2.60
N GLN A 117 -16.25 -11.67 -3.01
CA GLN A 117 -16.92 -12.78 -3.67
C GLN A 117 -16.52 -12.95 -5.15
N GLY A 118 -16.19 -11.86 -5.85
CA GLY A 118 -15.89 -11.94 -7.28
C GLY A 118 -14.92 -10.88 -7.79
N PRO A 119 -14.34 -11.10 -8.98
CA PRO A 119 -13.46 -10.11 -9.60
C PRO A 119 -14.30 -8.91 -10.09
N MET A 120 -13.94 -7.72 -9.63
CA MET A 120 -14.50 -6.48 -10.12
C MET A 120 -13.53 -5.80 -11.08
N GLN A 121 -14.05 -5.18 -12.14
CA GLN A 121 -13.27 -4.41 -13.13
C GLN A 121 -12.10 -5.19 -13.76
N GLY A 122 -12.23 -6.50 -13.95
CA GLY A 122 -11.17 -7.33 -14.55
C GLY A 122 -9.99 -7.69 -13.62
N HIS A 123 -10.06 -7.35 -12.34
CA HIS A 123 -8.99 -7.63 -11.37
C HIS A 123 -9.08 -9.04 -10.77
N ALA A 124 -9.13 -10.08 -11.63
CA ALA A 124 -8.96 -11.47 -11.22
C ALA A 124 -7.48 -11.82 -11.03
N GLY A 125 -7.20 -12.91 -10.28
CA GLY A 125 -5.83 -13.39 -10.11
C GLY A 125 -5.79 -14.75 -9.42
N SER A 126 -4.67 -15.46 -9.55
CA SER A 126 -4.44 -16.74 -8.88
C SER A 126 -4.30 -16.57 -7.36
N LEU A 127 -4.39 -17.66 -6.62
CA LEU A 127 -4.11 -17.66 -5.16
C LEU A 127 -2.69 -17.19 -4.83
N LEU A 128 -1.74 -17.40 -5.75
CA LEU A 128 -0.34 -17.02 -5.59
C LEU A 128 -0.04 -15.58 -6.05
N TYR A 129 -1.08 -14.81 -6.43
CA TYR A 129 -0.93 -13.44 -6.94
C TYR A 129 -0.06 -12.55 -6.05
N TYR A 130 -0.19 -12.64 -4.73
CA TYR A 130 0.57 -11.82 -3.81
C TYR A 130 1.98 -12.28 -3.53
N VAL A 131 2.38 -13.50 -3.90
CA VAL A 131 3.76 -13.98 -3.70
C VAL A 131 4.79 -13.11 -4.44
N PRO A 132 4.70 -12.92 -5.76
CA PRO A 132 5.61 -12.03 -6.47
C PRO A 132 5.51 -10.57 -5.97
N ILE A 133 4.31 -10.10 -5.61
CA ILE A 133 4.12 -8.73 -5.11
C ILE A 133 4.83 -8.52 -3.78
N VAL A 134 4.74 -9.48 -2.84
CA VAL A 134 5.50 -9.42 -1.58
C VAL A 134 6.99 -9.40 -1.85
N LEU A 135 7.50 -10.27 -2.75
CA LEU A 135 8.93 -10.30 -3.11
C LEU A 135 9.40 -8.97 -3.70
N MET A 136 8.58 -8.33 -4.53
CA MET A 136 8.85 -6.99 -5.06
C MET A 136 8.77 -5.92 -3.98
N ALA A 137 7.77 -5.99 -3.08
CA ALA A 137 7.57 -4.99 -2.03
C ALA A 137 8.69 -5.00 -0.97
N VAL A 138 9.31 -6.15 -0.72
CA VAL A 138 10.46 -6.26 0.20
C VAL A 138 11.80 -6.08 -0.49
N PHE A 139 11.83 -5.97 -1.84
CA PHE A 139 13.06 -5.73 -2.57
C PHE A 139 13.64 -4.35 -2.23
N PRO A 140 14.95 -4.19 -2.00
CA PRO A 140 16.03 -5.16 -2.25
C PRO A 140 16.37 -6.07 -1.05
N PHE A 141 15.55 -6.11 -0.02
CA PHE A 141 15.80 -6.88 1.21
C PHE A 141 15.19 -8.30 1.18
N THR A 142 14.90 -8.82 0.00
CA THR A 142 14.22 -10.11 -0.19
C THR A 142 14.92 -11.27 0.52
N ALA A 143 16.25 -11.27 0.57
CA ALA A 143 17.02 -12.31 1.26
C ALA A 143 16.75 -12.33 2.79
N ILE A 144 16.50 -11.16 3.40
CA ILE A 144 16.13 -11.06 4.82
C ILE A 144 14.71 -11.63 5.03
N ALA A 145 13.78 -11.29 4.13
CA ALA A 145 12.42 -11.83 4.19
C ALA A 145 12.40 -13.37 4.04
N ILE A 146 13.18 -13.93 3.10
CA ILE A 146 13.34 -15.38 2.94
C ILE A 146 13.89 -16.01 4.23
N ARG A 147 14.87 -15.37 4.87
CA ARG A 147 15.43 -15.88 6.13
C ARG A 147 14.39 -15.85 7.26
N VAL A 148 13.52 -14.85 7.34
CA VAL A 148 12.37 -14.86 8.27
C VAL A 148 11.51 -16.11 8.05
N LEU A 149 11.23 -16.48 6.79
CA LEU A 149 10.48 -17.68 6.45
C LEU A 149 11.21 -18.96 6.85
N ILE A 150 12.51 -19.06 6.60
CA ILE A 150 13.33 -20.22 7.01
C ILE A 150 13.31 -20.38 8.54
N ARG A 151 13.35 -19.28 9.28
CA ARG A 151 13.33 -19.27 10.74
C ARG A 151 11.93 -19.21 11.34
N PHE A 152 10.89 -19.47 10.56
CA PHE A 152 9.49 -19.39 10.97
C PHE A 152 9.22 -20.08 12.32
N ARG A 153 9.75 -21.29 12.54
CA ARG A 153 9.55 -22.04 13.78
C ARG A 153 10.09 -21.30 15.02
N ALA A 154 11.24 -20.63 14.91
CA ALA A 154 11.81 -19.86 16.01
C ALA A 154 10.97 -18.62 16.32
N TYR A 155 10.50 -17.90 15.27
CA TYR A 155 9.62 -16.76 15.44
C TYR A 155 8.23 -17.15 15.98
N TRP A 156 7.75 -18.36 15.65
CA TRP A 156 6.48 -18.87 16.17
C TRP A 156 6.49 -19.14 17.68
N GLN A 157 7.64 -19.44 18.26
CA GLN A 157 7.79 -19.68 19.71
C GLN A 157 7.79 -18.37 20.52
N ASP A 158 8.27 -17.26 19.94
CA ASP A 158 8.24 -15.95 20.60
C ASP A 158 6.86 -15.30 20.45
N GLN A 159 6.23 -14.91 21.55
CA GLN A 159 4.88 -14.38 21.59
C GLN A 159 4.68 -13.16 20.69
N THR A 160 5.61 -12.21 20.73
CA THR A 160 5.54 -10.98 19.91
C THR A 160 5.72 -11.30 18.44
N SER A 161 6.70 -12.13 18.10
CA SER A 161 6.94 -12.53 16.70
C SER A 161 5.80 -13.36 16.14
N ARG A 162 5.19 -14.23 16.94
CA ARG A 162 3.99 -14.97 16.55
C ARG A 162 2.83 -14.03 16.23
N PHE A 163 2.61 -12.97 17.02
CA PHE A 163 1.61 -11.97 16.72
C PHE A 163 1.87 -11.29 15.37
N LEU A 164 3.13 -10.89 15.09
CA LEU A 164 3.53 -10.29 13.82
C LEU A 164 3.36 -11.27 12.64
N LEU A 165 3.73 -12.54 12.82
CA LEU A 165 3.51 -13.59 11.81
C LEU A 165 2.03 -13.80 11.52
N LEU A 166 1.20 -13.90 12.57
CA LEU A 166 -0.25 -14.05 12.42
C LEU A 166 -0.87 -12.88 11.66
N TRP A 167 -0.43 -11.66 11.96
CA TRP A 167 -0.89 -10.49 11.24
C TRP A 167 -0.51 -10.54 9.75
N PHE A 168 0.75 -10.79 9.42
CA PHE A 168 1.19 -10.92 8.03
C PHE A 168 0.45 -12.03 7.29
N LEU A 169 0.39 -13.22 7.90
CA LEU A 169 -0.26 -14.39 7.29
C LEU A 169 -1.76 -14.20 7.12
N PHE A 170 -2.44 -13.55 8.07
CA PHE A 170 -3.85 -13.24 7.93
C PHE A 170 -4.11 -12.32 6.74
N VAL A 171 -3.38 -11.21 6.64
CA VAL A 171 -3.53 -10.27 5.52
C VAL A 171 -3.22 -10.94 4.18
N LEU A 172 -2.12 -11.70 4.11
CA LEU A 172 -1.75 -12.45 2.91
C LEU A 172 -2.84 -13.44 2.50
N SER A 173 -3.32 -14.28 3.43
CA SER A 173 -4.34 -15.29 3.16
C SER A 173 -5.68 -14.65 2.79
N PHE A 174 -6.13 -13.63 3.54
CA PHE A 174 -7.39 -12.95 3.32
C PHE A 174 -7.48 -12.36 1.90
N PHE A 175 -6.46 -11.61 1.48
CA PHE A 175 -6.46 -11.02 0.14
C PHE A 175 -6.16 -12.04 -0.97
N SER A 176 -5.40 -13.11 -0.69
CA SER A 176 -5.22 -14.20 -1.65
C SER A 176 -6.51 -14.95 -1.94
N LEU A 177 -7.41 -15.06 -0.95
CA LEU A 177 -8.73 -15.67 -1.10
C LEU A 177 -9.78 -14.71 -1.68
N SER A 178 -9.53 -13.39 -1.64
CA SER A 178 -10.44 -12.39 -2.21
C SER A 178 -10.57 -12.55 -3.73
N GLY A 179 -11.80 -12.37 -4.25
CA GLY A 179 -12.06 -12.40 -5.70
C GLY A 179 -11.38 -11.26 -6.44
N THR A 180 -11.43 -10.03 -5.90
CA THR A 180 -10.73 -8.87 -6.47
C THR A 180 -9.34 -8.73 -5.87
N LYS A 181 -8.31 -8.69 -6.72
CA LYS A 181 -6.90 -8.61 -6.31
C LYS A 181 -6.26 -7.31 -6.80
N LEU A 182 -5.81 -6.49 -5.87
CA LEU A 182 -5.07 -5.27 -6.17
C LEU A 182 -3.70 -5.30 -5.46
N PRO A 183 -2.61 -4.91 -6.14
CA PRO A 183 -1.25 -5.03 -5.58
C PRO A 183 -1.09 -4.35 -4.22
N HIS A 184 -1.75 -3.21 -4.01
CA HIS A 184 -1.63 -2.42 -2.78
C HIS A 184 -2.35 -3.02 -1.57
N TYR A 185 -3.19 -4.06 -1.70
CA TYR A 185 -3.86 -4.67 -0.55
C TYR A 185 -2.89 -5.38 0.40
N ILE A 186 -1.74 -5.84 -0.11
CA ILE A 186 -0.72 -6.46 0.74
C ILE A 186 -0.01 -5.46 1.67
N LEU A 187 -0.11 -4.14 1.41
CA LEU A 187 0.50 -3.10 2.25
C LEU A 187 0.12 -3.22 3.72
N TYR A 188 -1.10 -3.69 4.02
CA TYR A 188 -1.57 -3.85 5.40
C TYR A 188 -0.88 -4.99 6.17
N GLY A 189 -0.20 -5.89 5.46
CA GLY A 189 0.61 -6.97 6.03
C GLY A 189 2.12 -6.70 6.01
N LEU A 190 2.59 -5.64 5.36
CA LEU A 190 4.03 -5.35 5.30
C LEU A 190 4.62 -4.84 6.63
N PRO A 191 3.96 -3.99 7.44
CA PRO A 191 4.54 -3.53 8.70
C PRO A 191 5.02 -4.66 9.61
N PRO A 192 4.25 -5.71 9.91
CA PRO A 192 4.72 -6.82 10.73
C PRO A 192 5.87 -7.59 10.08
N LEU A 193 5.86 -7.76 8.75
CA LEU A 193 6.96 -8.41 8.03
C LEU A 193 8.25 -7.59 8.15
N PHE A 194 8.21 -6.26 8.00
CA PHE A 194 9.37 -5.40 8.17
C PHE A 194 9.93 -5.43 9.60
N LEU A 195 9.06 -5.51 10.62
CA LEU A 195 9.51 -5.65 12.00
C LEU A 195 10.24 -6.99 12.24
N LEU A 196 9.74 -8.09 11.66
CA LEU A 196 10.43 -9.38 11.70
C LEU A 196 11.77 -9.36 10.94
N MET A 197 11.80 -8.71 9.78
CA MET A 197 13.03 -8.52 9.00
C MET A 197 14.06 -7.68 9.77
N ALA A 198 13.62 -6.63 10.47
CA ALA A 198 14.53 -5.81 11.29
C ALA A 198 15.14 -6.61 12.44
N ARG A 199 14.37 -7.48 13.10
CA ARG A 199 14.89 -8.40 14.14
C ARG A 199 15.88 -9.42 13.55
N GLU A 200 15.62 -9.91 12.34
CA GLU A 200 16.51 -10.86 11.67
C GLU A 200 17.84 -10.21 11.30
N LEU A 201 17.81 -8.94 10.92
CA LEU A 201 18.98 -8.19 10.52
C LEU A 201 20.05 -8.09 11.62
N GLU A 202 19.63 -8.01 12.90
CA GLU A 202 20.54 -7.98 14.05
C GLU A 202 21.31 -9.29 14.24
N SER A 203 20.76 -10.42 13.83
CA SER A 203 21.34 -11.77 13.97
C SER A 203 22.18 -12.22 12.76
N PHE A 204 22.27 -11.40 11.70
CA PHE A 204 22.81 -11.82 10.42
C PHE A 204 24.34 -11.65 10.35
N LYS A 205 25.09 -12.76 10.37
CA LYS A 205 26.57 -12.72 10.32
C LYS A 205 27.13 -12.37 8.94
N PHE A 206 26.46 -12.78 7.85
CA PHE A 206 26.89 -12.56 6.47
C PHE A 206 26.04 -11.49 5.75
N TYR A 207 25.74 -10.40 6.45
CA TYR A 207 24.81 -9.39 5.98
C TYR A 207 25.21 -8.64 4.69
N ARG A 208 26.48 -8.67 4.30
CA ARG A 208 26.99 -7.93 3.14
C ARG A 208 26.32 -8.33 1.84
N TRP A 209 26.26 -9.62 1.57
CA TRP A 209 25.64 -10.13 0.34
C TRP A 209 24.13 -9.90 0.29
N VAL A 210 23.50 -9.68 1.43
CA VAL A 210 22.08 -9.34 1.52
C VAL A 210 21.76 -8.01 0.86
N PHE A 211 22.73 -7.10 0.80
CA PHE A 211 22.57 -5.78 0.19
C PHE A 211 23.05 -5.70 -1.27
N ALA A 212 23.66 -6.75 -1.82
CA ALA A 212 24.04 -6.79 -3.22
C ALA A 212 22.87 -6.51 -4.19
N PRO A 213 21.63 -7.00 -3.94
CA PRO A 213 20.49 -6.64 -4.77
C PRO A 213 20.20 -5.13 -4.82
N ALA A 214 20.53 -4.36 -3.78
CA ALA A 214 20.37 -2.91 -3.79
C ALA A 214 21.35 -2.23 -4.76
N VAL A 215 22.60 -2.70 -4.81
CA VAL A 215 23.60 -2.21 -5.76
C VAL A 215 23.14 -2.47 -7.19
N VAL A 216 22.64 -3.69 -7.46
CA VAL A 216 22.10 -4.06 -8.79
C VAL A 216 20.89 -3.19 -9.12
N MET A 217 19.96 -3.00 -8.18
CA MET A 217 18.77 -2.17 -8.37
C MET A 217 19.13 -0.73 -8.73
N PHE A 218 20.00 -0.07 -7.98
CA PHE A 218 20.42 1.30 -8.30
C PHE A 218 21.18 1.36 -9.62
N GLY A 219 21.99 0.33 -9.93
CA GLY A 219 22.64 0.19 -11.23
C GLY A 219 21.63 0.10 -12.38
N LEU A 220 20.59 -0.72 -12.25
CA LEU A 220 19.51 -0.82 -13.25
C LEU A 220 18.71 0.46 -13.39
N LEU A 221 18.49 1.20 -12.29
CA LEU A 221 17.78 2.48 -12.34
C LEU A 221 18.54 3.55 -13.15
N ILE A 222 19.87 3.46 -13.31
CA ILE A 222 20.63 4.35 -14.18
C ILE A 222 20.12 4.28 -15.64
N PHE A 223 19.72 3.08 -16.06
CA PHE A 223 19.21 2.80 -17.39
C PHE A 223 17.69 2.87 -17.51
N LEU A 224 17.01 3.41 -16.47
CA LEU A 224 15.55 3.55 -16.50
C LEU A 224 15.03 4.37 -17.69
N PRO A 225 15.68 5.48 -18.13
CA PRO A 225 15.24 6.22 -19.31
C PRO A 225 15.18 5.34 -20.56
N GLU A 226 16.23 4.56 -20.82
CA GLU A 226 16.34 3.66 -21.97
C GLU A 226 15.28 2.53 -21.89
N PHE A 227 15.02 2.01 -20.68
CA PHE A 227 13.96 1.02 -20.50
C PHE A 227 12.57 1.60 -20.76
N LEU A 228 12.33 2.86 -20.39
CA LEU A 228 11.07 3.54 -20.68
C LEU A 228 10.88 3.78 -22.18
N GLU A 229 11.91 4.14 -22.92
CA GLU A 229 11.87 4.28 -24.38
C GLU A 229 11.53 2.95 -25.07
N VAL A 230 12.19 1.87 -24.67
CA VAL A 230 11.89 0.51 -25.19
C VAL A 230 10.49 0.08 -24.81
N ALA A 231 10.03 0.39 -23.60
CA ALA A 231 8.67 0.06 -23.17
C ALA A 231 7.63 0.86 -23.95
N ALA A 232 7.86 2.16 -24.18
CA ALA A 232 6.99 3.03 -24.94
C ALA A 232 6.79 2.53 -26.39
N SER A 233 7.87 2.05 -27.04
CA SER A 233 7.79 1.52 -28.40
C SER A 233 6.97 0.23 -28.55
N LYS A 234 6.63 -0.44 -27.44
CA LYS A 234 5.83 -1.68 -27.43
C LYS A 234 4.38 -1.45 -26.96
N ILE A 235 3.96 -0.22 -26.78
CA ILE A 235 2.59 0.10 -26.37
C ILE A 235 1.65 -0.04 -27.56
N HIS A 236 0.63 -0.90 -27.42
CA HIS A 236 -0.38 -1.14 -28.45
C HIS A 236 -1.75 -0.52 -28.12
N ASN A 237 -1.87 0.10 -26.94
CA ASN A 237 -3.10 0.77 -26.53
C ASN A 237 -3.08 2.21 -27.06
N PRO A 238 -4.02 2.63 -27.94
CA PRO A 238 -4.00 3.95 -28.60
C PRO A 238 -3.93 5.12 -27.62
N LEU A 239 -4.62 5.03 -26.47
CA LEU A 239 -4.58 6.08 -25.44
C LEU A 239 -3.21 6.17 -24.78
N GLN A 240 -2.68 5.02 -24.39
CA GLN A 240 -1.34 4.98 -23.77
C GLN A 240 -0.28 5.41 -24.77
N GLU A 241 -0.36 4.93 -26.00
CA GLU A 241 0.53 5.36 -27.09
C GLU A 241 0.51 6.88 -27.25
N ALA A 242 -0.68 7.50 -27.33
CA ALA A 242 -0.84 8.96 -27.44
C ALA A 242 -0.22 9.72 -26.24
N LEU A 243 -0.25 9.16 -25.03
CA LEU A 243 0.37 9.76 -23.85
C LEU A 243 1.91 9.68 -23.86
N TRP A 244 2.46 8.64 -24.52
CA TRP A 244 3.90 8.41 -24.57
C TRP A 244 4.55 8.98 -25.84
N VAL A 245 3.79 9.16 -26.91
CA VAL A 245 4.28 9.78 -28.15
C VAL A 245 4.67 11.24 -27.89
N GLY A 246 5.92 11.58 -28.18
CA GLY A 246 6.47 12.92 -27.94
C GLY A 246 6.73 13.26 -26.47
N ALA A 247 6.54 12.31 -25.56
CA ALA A 247 6.93 12.50 -24.17
C ALA A 247 8.47 12.60 -24.07
N ASP A 248 8.94 13.61 -23.31
CA ASP A 248 10.35 13.69 -22.96
C ASP A 248 10.68 12.61 -21.92
N LEU A 249 11.26 11.49 -22.37
CA LEU A 249 11.70 10.38 -21.54
C LEU A 249 13.10 10.57 -20.97
N SER A 250 13.79 11.66 -21.36
CA SER A 250 15.11 11.98 -20.83
C SER A 250 15.04 12.36 -19.35
N PHE A 251 16.05 12.00 -18.63
CA PHE A 251 16.25 12.43 -17.25
C PHE A 251 17.46 13.37 -17.20
N ALA A 252 17.41 14.35 -16.30
CA ALA A 252 18.54 15.27 -16.11
C ALA A 252 19.83 14.51 -15.76
N VAL A 253 20.98 15.02 -16.16
CA VAL A 253 22.30 14.42 -15.84
C VAL A 253 22.46 14.22 -14.33
N SER A 254 21.92 15.13 -13.53
CA SER A 254 21.87 15.03 -12.06
C SER A 254 21.22 13.75 -11.54
N TYR A 255 20.24 13.19 -12.25
CA TYR A 255 19.63 11.89 -11.93
C TYR A 255 20.67 10.76 -12.01
N ARG A 256 21.43 10.70 -13.08
CA ARG A 256 22.47 9.66 -13.26
C ARG A 256 23.61 9.84 -12.25
N ILE A 257 24.05 11.08 -12.00
CA ILE A 257 25.06 11.38 -10.98
C ILE A 257 24.58 10.91 -9.59
N TRP A 258 23.32 11.20 -9.25
CA TRP A 258 22.72 10.72 -8.00
C TRP A 258 22.72 9.21 -7.88
N LEU A 259 22.36 8.48 -8.92
CA LEU A 259 22.31 7.02 -8.91
C LEU A 259 23.72 6.40 -8.87
N VAL A 260 24.69 6.96 -9.57
CA VAL A 260 26.10 6.55 -9.44
C VAL A 260 26.58 6.76 -8.02
N PHE A 261 26.26 7.90 -7.41
CA PHE A 261 26.55 8.13 -5.98
C PHE A 261 25.86 7.08 -5.09
N ALA A 262 24.59 6.76 -5.33
CA ALA A 262 23.87 5.72 -4.58
C ALA A 262 24.52 4.34 -4.73
N VAL A 263 24.93 3.95 -5.93
CA VAL A 263 25.66 2.69 -6.18
C VAL A 263 26.97 2.65 -5.42
N VAL A 264 27.80 3.72 -5.53
CA VAL A 264 29.10 3.81 -4.83
C VAL A 264 28.89 3.78 -3.32
N LEU A 265 27.90 4.50 -2.79
CA LEU A 265 27.55 4.50 -1.38
C LEU A 265 27.14 3.09 -0.90
N CYS A 266 26.22 2.43 -1.58
CA CYS A 266 25.79 1.08 -1.22
C CYS A 266 26.95 0.08 -1.33
N LEU A 267 27.78 0.17 -2.38
CA LEU A 267 28.92 -0.70 -2.56
C LEU A 267 29.97 -0.48 -1.45
N SER A 268 30.30 0.77 -1.13
CA SER A 268 31.24 1.09 -0.07
C SER A 268 30.78 0.59 1.30
N MET A 269 29.48 0.71 1.58
CA MET A 269 28.88 0.19 2.82
C MET A 269 28.88 -1.34 2.88
N THR A 270 28.67 -2.02 1.74
CA THR A 270 28.72 -3.48 1.67
C THR A 270 30.14 -4.05 1.79
N ILE A 271 31.14 -3.32 1.37
CA ILE A 271 32.56 -3.76 1.45
C ILE A 271 33.15 -3.50 2.85
N ARG A 272 32.79 -2.40 3.51
CA ARG A 272 33.33 -2.02 4.81
C ARG A 272 32.73 -2.78 5.99
N PHE A 273 33.58 -3.51 6.71
CA PHE A 273 33.22 -4.47 7.77
C PHE A 273 32.66 -3.88 9.07
N TRP A 274 32.84 -2.59 9.30
CA TRP A 274 32.61 -1.96 10.59
C TRP A 274 31.27 -1.23 10.72
N LEU A 275 30.48 -1.15 9.63
CA LEU A 275 29.14 -0.60 9.70
C LEU A 275 28.11 -1.68 10.06
N PRO A 276 27.33 -1.49 11.14
CA PRO A 276 26.24 -2.40 11.46
C PRO A 276 25.20 -2.47 10.33
N ALA A 277 24.68 -3.67 10.08
CA ALA A 277 23.70 -3.93 8.99
C ALA A 277 22.48 -3.00 9.02
N ARG A 278 22.05 -2.58 10.22
CA ARG A 278 20.95 -1.63 10.39
C ARG A 278 21.18 -0.28 9.75
N PHE A 279 22.43 0.24 9.78
CA PHE A 279 22.75 1.52 9.13
C PHE A 279 22.79 1.40 7.62
N ILE A 280 23.26 0.27 7.09
CA ILE A 280 23.23 -0.02 5.65
C ILE A 280 21.78 -0.11 5.18
N ALA A 281 20.94 -0.88 5.89
CA ALA A 281 19.52 -1.00 5.57
C ALA A 281 18.79 0.34 5.63
N LEU A 282 19.07 1.16 6.65
CA LEU A 282 18.50 2.50 6.79
C LEU A 282 18.92 3.41 5.64
N SER A 283 20.19 3.41 5.26
CA SER A 283 20.70 4.22 4.14
C SER A 283 20.03 3.84 2.83
N ILE A 284 19.92 2.54 2.52
CA ILE A 284 19.21 2.05 1.32
C ILE A 284 17.72 2.43 1.41
N GLY A 285 17.11 2.24 2.58
CA GLY A 285 15.71 2.59 2.83
C GLY A 285 15.39 4.08 2.72
N LEU A 286 16.38 4.97 2.87
CA LEU A 286 16.22 6.42 2.65
C LEU A 286 16.51 6.81 1.20
N VAL A 287 17.58 6.27 0.62
CA VAL A 287 18.01 6.60 -0.74
C VAL A 287 16.96 6.15 -1.78
N LEU A 288 16.36 4.97 -1.59
CA LEU A 288 15.37 4.44 -2.54
C LEU A 288 14.10 5.29 -2.63
N PRO A 289 13.37 5.58 -1.53
CA PRO A 289 12.19 6.44 -1.60
C PRO A 289 12.51 7.86 -2.08
N PHE A 290 13.67 8.40 -1.73
CA PHE A 290 14.12 9.68 -2.25
C PHE A 290 14.30 9.63 -3.78
N THR A 291 15.00 8.61 -4.29
CA THR A 291 15.21 8.43 -5.73
C THR A 291 13.87 8.32 -6.48
N VAL A 292 12.99 7.44 -5.99
CA VAL A 292 11.68 7.22 -6.62
C VAL A 292 10.80 8.46 -6.49
N GLY A 293 10.71 9.06 -5.30
CA GLY A 293 9.81 10.18 -5.03
C GLY A 293 10.24 11.49 -5.65
N PHE A 294 11.54 11.75 -5.74
CA PHE A 294 12.07 13.00 -6.26
C PHE A 294 12.31 12.97 -7.78
N TRP A 295 12.76 11.83 -8.31
CA TRP A 295 13.15 11.74 -9.73
C TRP A 295 12.12 10.99 -10.58
N VAL A 296 11.70 9.79 -10.16
CA VAL A 296 10.90 8.90 -11.01
C VAL A 296 9.43 9.30 -11.02
N VAL A 297 8.81 9.48 -9.85
CA VAL A 297 7.38 9.78 -9.74
C VAL A 297 6.98 11.10 -10.40
N PRO A 298 7.74 12.21 -10.25
CA PRO A 298 7.43 13.45 -10.96
C PRO A 298 7.51 13.31 -12.48
N LYS A 299 8.51 12.55 -12.98
CA LYS A 299 8.68 12.34 -14.44
C LYS A 299 7.55 11.51 -15.02
N VAL A 300 7.25 10.36 -14.41
CA VAL A 300 6.13 9.50 -14.82
C VAL A 300 4.80 10.24 -14.69
N GLY A 301 4.63 11.02 -13.62
CA GLY A 301 3.45 11.86 -13.41
C GLY A 301 3.29 12.93 -14.49
N ALA A 302 4.38 13.55 -14.92
CA ALA A 302 4.37 14.50 -16.03
C ALA A 302 3.92 13.82 -17.33
N ILE A 303 4.52 12.70 -17.69
CA ILE A 303 4.15 11.94 -18.91
C ILE A 303 2.66 11.58 -18.92
N GLN A 304 2.13 11.08 -17.80
CA GLN A 304 0.75 10.61 -17.73
C GLN A 304 -0.30 11.72 -17.58
N GLN A 305 0.02 12.80 -16.86
CA GLN A 305 -0.96 13.82 -16.48
C GLN A 305 -0.86 15.11 -17.24
N GLN A 306 0.33 15.47 -17.77
CA GLN A 306 0.51 16.75 -18.43
C GLN A 306 -0.34 16.93 -19.69
N PRO A 307 -0.48 15.95 -20.60
CA PRO A 307 -1.37 16.06 -21.75
C PRO A 307 -2.82 16.26 -21.35
N ILE A 308 -3.29 15.49 -20.36
CA ILE A 308 -4.66 15.58 -19.83
C ILE A 308 -4.90 16.97 -19.23
N LYS A 309 -3.94 17.48 -18.45
CA LYS A 309 -4.01 18.80 -17.84
C LYS A 309 -4.02 19.91 -18.88
N GLN A 310 -3.17 19.81 -19.90
CA GLN A 310 -3.12 20.79 -21.00
C GLN A 310 -4.46 20.86 -21.74
N ALA A 311 -4.99 19.71 -22.17
CA ALA A 311 -6.28 19.63 -22.84
C ALA A 311 -7.42 20.19 -21.96
N ALA A 312 -7.48 19.82 -20.70
CA ALA A 312 -8.49 20.33 -19.76
C ALA A 312 -8.34 21.85 -19.52
N THR A 313 -7.13 22.36 -19.46
CA THR A 313 -6.86 23.81 -19.31
C THR A 313 -7.32 24.58 -20.54
N MET A 314 -7.07 24.07 -21.74
CA MET A 314 -7.58 24.68 -23.00
C MET A 314 -9.10 24.76 -23.01
N VAL A 315 -9.77 23.66 -22.64
CA VAL A 315 -11.25 23.61 -22.55
C VAL A 315 -11.76 24.66 -21.57
N ARG A 316 -11.13 24.77 -20.40
CA ARG A 316 -11.50 25.76 -19.39
C ARG A 316 -11.27 27.20 -19.86
N GLN A 317 -10.13 27.49 -20.49
CA GLN A 317 -9.78 28.84 -20.97
C GLN A 317 -10.73 29.35 -22.05
N HIS A 318 -11.22 28.46 -22.93
CA HIS A 318 -12.14 28.81 -24.01
C HIS A 318 -13.63 28.65 -23.63
N GLY A 319 -13.92 28.15 -22.43
CA GLY A 319 -15.30 27.91 -22.00
C GLY A 319 -16.01 26.82 -22.82
N TRP A 320 -15.27 25.91 -23.44
CA TRP A 320 -15.87 24.88 -24.29
C TRP A 320 -16.61 23.83 -23.47
N PRO A 321 -17.78 23.34 -23.95
CA PRO A 321 -18.40 22.17 -23.37
C PRO A 321 -17.56 20.93 -23.66
N ALA A 322 -17.33 20.09 -22.64
CA ALA A 322 -16.57 18.85 -22.79
C ALA A 322 -17.44 17.62 -22.55
N ALA A 323 -17.29 16.63 -23.43
CA ALA A 323 -17.86 15.31 -23.26
C ALA A 323 -16.75 14.25 -23.34
N ARG A 324 -16.91 13.13 -22.63
CA ARG A 324 -15.99 11.99 -22.70
C ARG A 324 -16.59 10.87 -23.54
N LEU A 325 -15.78 10.33 -24.43
CA LEU A 325 -16.09 9.15 -25.23
C LEU A 325 -15.34 7.96 -24.63
N ASP A 326 -16.07 7.02 -24.02
CA ASP A 326 -15.56 5.75 -23.48
C ASP A 326 -14.34 5.77 -22.55
N LEU A 327 -13.74 6.93 -22.29
CA LEU A 327 -12.59 7.11 -21.42
C LEU A 327 -13.02 7.61 -20.04
N HIS A 328 -12.57 6.91 -19.00
CA HIS A 328 -12.76 7.38 -17.63
C HIS A 328 -11.51 8.12 -17.16
N LEU A 329 -11.51 9.45 -17.33
CA LEU A 329 -10.42 10.34 -16.91
C LEU A 329 -10.91 11.33 -15.85
N PRO A 330 -11.02 10.94 -14.57
CA PRO A 330 -11.51 11.83 -13.50
C PRO A 330 -10.68 13.11 -13.36
N SER A 331 -9.37 13.02 -13.58
CA SER A 331 -8.45 14.17 -13.53
C SER A 331 -8.80 15.25 -14.55
N PHE A 332 -9.35 14.88 -15.72
CA PHE A 332 -9.77 15.87 -16.73
C PHE A 332 -10.89 16.77 -16.17
N SER A 333 -11.92 16.19 -15.56
CA SER A 333 -13.02 16.95 -14.97
C SER A 333 -12.54 17.91 -13.87
N VAL A 334 -11.55 17.47 -13.07
CA VAL A 334 -10.94 18.31 -12.02
C VAL A 334 -10.18 19.50 -12.63
N TYR A 335 -9.36 19.28 -13.66
CA TYR A 335 -8.59 20.35 -14.28
C TYR A 335 -9.44 21.28 -15.15
N ALA A 336 -10.51 20.75 -15.77
CA ALA A 336 -11.46 21.55 -16.55
C ALA A 336 -12.46 22.32 -15.68
N GLU A 337 -12.52 22.02 -14.35
CA GLU A 337 -13.46 22.59 -13.38
C GLU A 337 -14.93 22.44 -13.83
N GLN A 338 -15.25 21.38 -14.56
CA GLN A 338 -16.61 21.08 -15.01
C GLN A 338 -16.92 19.59 -14.98
N MET A 339 -18.21 19.26 -14.79
CA MET A 339 -18.69 17.89 -14.88
C MET A 339 -18.72 17.44 -16.33
N VAL A 340 -17.86 16.47 -16.69
CA VAL A 340 -17.78 15.95 -18.06
C VAL A 340 -18.70 14.75 -18.19
N GLN A 341 -19.77 14.90 -18.99
CA GLN A 341 -20.74 13.84 -19.20
C GLN A 341 -20.21 12.76 -20.16
N LYS A 342 -20.60 11.51 -19.90
CA LYS A 342 -20.33 10.42 -20.84
C LYS A 342 -21.27 10.56 -22.04
N ARG A 343 -20.72 10.63 -23.26
CA ARG A 343 -21.47 10.56 -24.51
C ARG A 343 -21.14 9.24 -25.20
N SER A 344 -22.13 8.49 -25.64
CA SER A 344 -21.95 7.37 -26.56
C SER A 344 -21.95 7.94 -27.98
N LEU A 345 -20.98 7.53 -28.80
CA LEU A 345 -21.07 7.76 -30.24
C LEU A 345 -22.21 6.88 -30.76
N HIS A 346 -23.30 7.49 -31.23
CA HIS A 346 -24.23 6.77 -32.10
C HIS A 346 -23.68 6.79 -33.53
N PRO A 347 -23.80 5.67 -34.28
CA PRO A 347 -23.44 5.65 -35.69
C PRO A 347 -24.29 6.70 -36.42
N GLY A 348 -23.76 7.89 -36.71
CA GLY A 348 -24.46 9.00 -37.34
C GLY A 348 -24.17 10.40 -36.75
N ASP A 349 -23.43 10.50 -35.65
CA ASP A 349 -22.96 11.79 -35.05
C ASP A 349 -21.63 12.25 -35.62
#